data_08b3ae5cbc1b70c43d06cdbdd4207b62
#
_entry.id   08b3ae5cbc1b70c43d06cdbdd4207b62
#
_cell.length_a   1.000
_cell.length_b   1.000
_cell.length_c   1.000
_cell.angle_alpha   90.00
_cell.angle_beta   90.00
_cell.angle_gamma   90.00
#
_symmetry.space_group_name_H-M   'P 1'
#
loop_
_entity.id
_entity.type
_entity.pdbx_description
1 polymer ?
#
loop_
_entity_poly.entity_id
_entity_poly.type
_entity_poly.pdbx_seq_one_letter_code
_entity_poly.pdbx_strand_id
1 'polypeptide(L)'
;ILLVKVLEDANSISRQYTEEMIAVASYINASPLIMAEKAGSKLEDNIVYSRFDIYTLNFSTFLNCVNNKFPFIKRSHAGLTVSVIGKKLREKREEMGYSLNALSKKVGVTSRMIIKYESENSEVTVNRAMKLYDLFGNNVFNEVNIFSQHQHPESKFETEASKTVEVFDGTQKSTIFDVSRKYVELGFDATET
;
A
#
# COMPACT_ATOMS: atom_id res chain seq x y z
N ILE A 1 2.25 -5.84 -13.41
CA ILE A 1 3.70 -6.10 -13.21
C ILE A 1 4.04 -5.81 -11.75
N LEU A 2 5.03 -6.52 -11.17
CA LEU A 2 5.58 -6.25 -9.85
C LEU A 2 7.05 -5.86 -9.97
N LEU A 3 7.46 -4.81 -9.28
CA LEU A 3 8.85 -4.48 -9.02
C LEU A 3 9.18 -4.91 -7.58
N VAL A 4 9.95 -5.99 -7.45
CA VAL A 4 10.18 -6.62 -6.13
C VAL A 4 11.62 -6.43 -5.68
N LYS A 5 11.81 -5.93 -4.46
CA LYS A 5 13.09 -5.94 -3.75
C LYS A 5 13.07 -7.00 -2.66
N VAL A 6 14.03 -7.92 -2.68
CA VAL A 6 14.18 -8.95 -1.66
C VAL A 6 15.30 -8.55 -0.70
N LEU A 7 15.02 -8.62 0.61
CA LEU A 7 15.92 -8.24 1.70
C LEU A 7 15.85 -9.28 2.82
N GLU A 8 16.91 -9.43 3.60
CA GLU A 8 16.85 -10.17 4.86
C GLU A 8 16.08 -9.37 5.92
N ASP A 9 16.43 -8.09 6.05
CA ASP A 9 15.79 -7.16 7.00
C ASP A 9 15.30 -5.91 6.27
N ALA A 10 13.98 -5.67 6.31
CA ALA A 10 13.36 -4.50 5.70
C ALA A 10 13.82 -3.17 6.33
N ASN A 11 14.40 -3.18 7.53
CA ASN A 11 14.96 -1.99 8.16
C ASN A 11 16.23 -1.48 7.46
N SER A 12 16.88 -2.31 6.64
CA SER A 12 18.08 -1.92 5.89
C SER A 12 17.79 -0.99 4.72
N ILE A 13 16.51 -0.87 4.30
CA ILE A 13 16.14 -0.01 3.17
C ILE A 13 16.00 1.45 3.64
N SER A 14 16.59 2.38 2.88
CA SER A 14 16.45 3.81 3.12
C SER A 14 15.17 4.37 2.50
N ARG A 15 14.72 5.54 2.98
CA ARG A 15 13.61 6.26 2.40
C ARG A 15 13.90 6.68 0.96
N GLN A 16 15.08 7.20 0.70
CA GLN A 16 15.51 7.59 -0.64
C GLN A 16 15.38 6.42 -1.63
N TYR A 17 15.89 5.24 -1.27
CA TYR A 17 15.78 4.06 -2.13
C TYR A 17 14.33 3.66 -2.43
N THR A 18 13.42 3.80 -1.44
CA THR A 18 12.00 3.50 -1.66
C THR A 18 11.33 4.53 -2.57
N GLU A 19 11.69 5.80 -2.47
CA GLU A 19 11.21 6.86 -3.38
C GLU A 19 11.67 6.61 -4.82
N GLU A 20 12.94 6.24 -5.02
CA GLU A 20 13.47 5.83 -6.34
C GLU A 20 12.75 4.58 -6.87
N MET A 21 12.51 3.59 -6.02
CA MET A 21 11.77 2.38 -6.40
C MET A 21 10.31 2.68 -6.81
N ILE A 22 9.64 3.60 -6.12
CA ILE A 22 8.29 4.06 -6.49
C ILE A 22 8.31 4.78 -7.84
N ALA A 23 9.29 5.66 -8.08
CA ALA A 23 9.44 6.37 -9.34
C ALA A 23 9.63 5.40 -10.51
N VAL A 24 10.54 4.44 -10.39
CA VAL A 24 10.77 3.40 -11.40
C VAL A 24 9.51 2.55 -11.61
N ALA A 25 8.85 2.13 -10.54
CA ALA A 25 7.63 1.34 -10.62
C ALA A 25 6.50 2.08 -11.35
N SER A 26 6.36 3.38 -11.08
CA SER A 26 5.39 4.24 -11.78
C SER A 26 5.69 4.33 -13.27
N TYR A 27 6.97 4.52 -13.64
CA TYR A 27 7.41 4.62 -15.03
C TYR A 27 7.11 3.36 -15.86
N ILE A 28 7.32 2.17 -15.27
CA ILE A 28 7.06 0.89 -15.93
C ILE A 28 5.66 0.33 -15.67
N ASN A 29 4.77 1.11 -15.08
CA ASN A 29 3.42 0.70 -14.66
C ASN A 29 3.41 -0.59 -13.82
N ALA A 30 4.29 -0.65 -12.82
CA ALA A 30 4.41 -1.76 -11.89
C ALA A 30 4.00 -1.36 -10.47
N SER A 31 3.66 -2.35 -9.65
CA SER A 31 3.46 -2.15 -8.22
C SER A 31 4.76 -2.47 -7.47
N PRO A 32 5.34 -1.54 -6.69
CA PRO A 32 6.54 -1.80 -5.92
C PRO A 32 6.22 -2.66 -4.70
N LEU A 33 7.10 -3.61 -4.38
CA LEU A 33 6.94 -4.55 -3.28
C LEU A 33 8.28 -4.89 -2.64
N ILE A 34 8.34 -4.92 -1.32
CA ILE A 34 9.48 -5.41 -0.57
C ILE A 34 9.13 -6.79 -0.01
N MET A 35 9.97 -7.78 -0.26
CA MET A 35 9.92 -9.07 0.42
C MET A 35 11.07 -9.14 1.41
N ALA A 36 10.76 -9.45 2.69
CA ALA A 36 11.77 -9.58 3.74
C ALA A 36 11.37 -10.64 4.76
N GLU A 37 12.37 -11.20 5.46
CA GLU A 37 12.13 -12.15 6.56
C GLU A 37 11.80 -11.41 7.87
N LYS A 38 12.37 -10.23 8.06
CA LYS A 38 12.21 -9.44 9.28
C LYS A 38 12.18 -7.93 9.00
N ALA A 39 11.71 -7.18 9.99
CA ALA A 39 11.84 -5.74 10.10
C ALA A 39 12.16 -5.40 11.57
N GLY A 40 13.40 -5.73 11.99
CA GLY A 40 13.81 -5.79 13.39
C GLY A 40 13.34 -7.08 14.08
N SER A 41 12.08 -7.44 13.97
CA SER A 41 11.50 -8.75 14.35
C SER A 41 11.02 -9.50 13.11
N LYS A 42 10.83 -10.82 13.24
CA LYS A 42 10.28 -11.65 12.16
C LYS A 42 8.92 -11.12 11.70
N LEU A 43 8.72 -11.05 10.38
CA LEU A 43 7.44 -10.67 9.81
C LEU A 43 6.42 -11.82 9.95
N GLU A 44 5.22 -11.49 10.40
CA GLU A 44 4.13 -12.45 10.60
C GLU A 44 3.44 -12.77 9.27
N ASP A 45 2.94 -14.01 9.16
CA ASP A 45 2.20 -14.45 7.98
C ASP A 45 0.84 -13.75 7.89
N ASN A 46 0.38 -13.51 6.67
CA ASN A 46 -0.90 -12.87 6.34
C ASN A 46 -1.05 -11.45 6.91
N ILE A 47 0.08 -10.77 7.13
CA ILE A 47 0.12 -9.35 7.47
C ILE A 47 0.92 -8.59 6.41
N VAL A 48 0.36 -7.51 5.90
CA VAL A 48 1.05 -6.56 5.05
C VAL A 48 1.56 -5.40 5.89
N TYR A 49 2.85 -5.22 5.92
CA TYR A 49 3.50 -4.08 6.56
C TYR A 49 3.60 -2.94 5.54
N SER A 50 3.46 -1.70 6.00
CA SER A 50 3.70 -0.51 5.17
C SER A 50 4.93 0.21 5.67
N ARG A 51 5.90 0.42 4.79
CA ARG A 51 7.13 1.17 5.09
C ARG A 51 7.43 2.13 3.94
N PHE A 52 7.52 3.41 4.25
CA PHE A 52 7.75 4.46 3.24
C PHE A 52 6.85 4.29 2.01
N ASP A 53 5.55 4.06 2.24
CA ASP A 53 4.51 3.88 1.23
C ASP A 53 4.67 2.65 0.30
N ILE A 54 5.60 1.75 0.60
CA ILE A 54 5.72 0.45 -0.07
C ILE A 54 5.21 -0.67 0.85
N TYR A 55 4.47 -1.62 0.28
CA TYR A 55 4.09 -2.83 0.98
C TYR A 55 5.29 -3.74 1.19
N THR A 56 5.41 -4.23 2.41
CA THR A 56 6.45 -5.16 2.84
C THR A 56 5.80 -6.39 3.43
N LEU A 57 6.22 -7.57 3.02
CA LEU A 57 5.67 -8.84 3.50
C LEU A 57 6.71 -9.94 3.42
N ASN A 58 6.45 -11.05 4.11
CA ASN A 58 7.30 -12.24 4.02
C ASN A 58 6.93 -13.10 2.81
N PHE A 59 7.78 -14.06 2.50
CA PHE A 59 7.61 -14.94 1.34
C PHE A 59 6.34 -15.80 1.43
N SER A 60 5.97 -16.28 2.63
CA SER A 60 4.76 -17.08 2.84
C SER A 60 3.50 -16.27 2.47
N THR A 61 3.40 -15.03 2.92
CA THR A 61 2.30 -14.12 2.58
C THR A 61 2.26 -13.81 1.08
N PHE A 62 3.41 -13.61 0.46
CA PHE A 62 3.51 -13.40 -0.98
C PHE A 62 2.96 -14.60 -1.76
N LEU A 63 3.35 -15.81 -1.41
CA LEU A 63 2.83 -17.02 -2.04
C LEU A 63 1.32 -17.18 -1.88
N ASN A 64 0.78 -16.82 -0.70
CA ASN A 64 -0.67 -16.80 -0.49
C ASN A 64 -1.36 -15.82 -1.45
N CYS A 65 -0.81 -14.61 -1.63
CA CYS A 65 -1.37 -13.62 -2.57
C CYS A 65 -1.31 -14.11 -4.04
N VAL A 66 -0.24 -14.77 -4.45
CA VAL A 66 -0.13 -15.39 -5.79
C VAL A 66 -1.22 -16.44 -6.01
N ASN A 67 -1.61 -17.15 -4.93
CA ASN A 67 -2.71 -18.13 -4.94
C ASN A 67 -4.09 -17.48 -4.65
N ASN A 68 -4.26 -16.18 -4.87
CA ASN A 68 -5.49 -15.42 -4.64
C ASN A 68 -6.01 -15.47 -3.18
N LYS A 69 -5.12 -15.65 -2.21
CA LYS A 69 -5.42 -15.58 -0.77
C LYS A 69 -4.82 -14.30 -0.21
N PHE A 70 -5.54 -13.21 -0.33
CA PHE A 70 -5.08 -11.91 0.11
C PHE A 70 -5.27 -11.70 1.61
N PRO A 71 -4.31 -11.07 2.30
CA PRO A 71 -4.45 -10.70 3.71
C PRO A 71 -5.43 -9.54 3.89
N PHE A 72 -6.03 -9.46 5.09
CA PHE A 72 -6.89 -8.35 5.49
C PHE A 72 -6.17 -7.36 6.42
N ILE A 73 -5.09 -7.81 7.06
CA ILE A 73 -4.41 -7.07 8.12
C ILE A 73 -3.26 -6.26 7.53
N LYS A 74 -3.24 -4.96 7.84
CA LYS A 74 -2.10 -4.09 7.61
C LYS A 74 -1.45 -3.69 8.93
N ARG A 75 -0.14 -3.57 8.92
CA ARG A 75 0.65 -2.98 10.01
C ARG A 75 1.31 -1.68 9.54
N SER A 76 0.95 -0.60 10.19
CA SER A 76 1.52 0.72 9.99
C SER A 76 2.03 1.30 11.31
N HIS A 77 2.45 2.54 11.32
CA HIS A 77 2.78 3.27 12.56
C HIS A 77 1.58 3.36 13.54
N ALA A 78 0.36 3.31 13.04
CA ALA A 78 -0.87 3.30 13.84
C ALA A 78 -1.19 1.93 14.47
N GLY A 79 -0.36 0.91 14.21
CA GLY A 79 -0.55 -0.47 14.68
C GLY A 79 -1.18 -1.38 13.64
N LEU A 80 -1.79 -2.48 14.10
CA LEU A 80 -2.48 -3.45 13.27
C LEU A 80 -3.92 -2.99 13.00
N THR A 81 -4.26 -2.86 11.72
CA THR A 81 -5.58 -2.41 11.26
C THR A 81 -6.15 -3.32 10.18
N VAL A 82 -7.46 -3.23 9.99
CA VAL A 82 -8.22 -3.88 8.93
C VAL A 82 -9.14 -2.85 8.29
N SER A 83 -9.23 -2.82 6.98
CA SER A 83 -10.11 -1.91 6.25
C SER A 83 -11.52 -2.50 6.15
N VAL A 84 -12.53 -1.74 6.55
CA VAL A 84 -13.95 -2.12 6.52
C VAL A 84 -14.62 -1.54 5.28
N ILE A 85 -15.41 -2.36 4.59
CA ILE A 85 -16.28 -1.92 3.49
C ILE A 85 -17.58 -1.36 4.10
N GLY A 86 -17.65 -0.05 4.26
CA GLY A 86 -18.75 0.61 4.99
C GLY A 86 -20.13 0.24 4.46
N LYS A 87 -20.33 0.22 3.14
CA LYS A 87 -21.59 -0.18 2.51
C LYS A 87 -22.01 -1.61 2.91
N LYS A 88 -21.08 -2.57 2.82
CA LYS A 88 -21.38 -3.97 3.19
C LYS A 88 -21.63 -4.13 4.68
N LEU A 89 -20.91 -3.37 5.53
CA LEU A 89 -21.16 -3.38 6.96
C LEU A 89 -22.58 -2.91 7.28
N ARG A 90 -23.04 -1.82 6.65
CA ARG A 90 -24.40 -1.31 6.81
C ARG A 90 -25.44 -2.33 6.35
N GLU A 91 -25.27 -2.89 5.15
CA GLU A 91 -26.17 -3.90 4.59
C GLU A 91 -26.30 -5.11 5.54
N LYS A 92 -25.17 -5.64 6.04
CA LYS A 92 -25.18 -6.77 6.97
C LYS A 92 -25.80 -6.43 8.34
N ARG A 93 -25.56 -5.22 8.85
CA ARG A 93 -26.22 -4.76 10.09
C ARG A 93 -27.73 -4.71 9.93
N GLU A 94 -28.22 -4.16 8.83
CA GLU A 94 -29.65 -4.02 8.55
C GLU A 94 -30.29 -5.38 8.29
N GLU A 95 -29.66 -6.27 7.53
CA GLU A 95 -30.09 -7.66 7.28
C GLU A 95 -30.28 -8.44 8.60
N MET A 96 -29.38 -8.27 9.57
CA MET A 96 -29.44 -8.93 10.87
C MET A 96 -30.31 -8.19 11.90
N GLY A 97 -30.96 -7.08 11.51
CA GLY A 97 -31.86 -6.32 12.38
C GLY A 97 -31.18 -5.55 13.51
N TYR A 98 -29.85 -5.30 13.43
CA TYR A 98 -29.17 -4.54 14.46
C TYR A 98 -29.39 -3.04 14.28
N SER A 99 -29.84 -2.38 15.36
CA SER A 99 -29.76 -0.92 15.46
C SER A 99 -28.30 -0.47 15.59
N LEU A 100 -28.00 0.78 15.25
CA LEU A 100 -26.66 1.38 15.45
C LEU A 100 -26.19 1.24 16.90
N ASN A 101 -27.09 1.42 17.85
CA ASN A 101 -26.78 1.29 19.28
C ASN A 101 -26.52 -0.18 19.68
N ALA A 102 -27.29 -1.13 19.15
CA ALA A 102 -27.07 -2.54 19.43
C ALA A 102 -25.70 -3.00 18.89
N LEU A 103 -25.35 -2.64 17.64
CA LEU A 103 -24.06 -2.98 17.06
C LEU A 103 -22.90 -2.29 17.81
N SER A 104 -23.05 -1.00 18.15
CA SER A 104 -22.01 -0.26 18.86
C SER A 104 -21.63 -0.89 20.21
N LYS A 105 -22.62 -1.38 20.96
CA LYS A 105 -22.39 -2.11 22.22
C LYS A 105 -21.64 -3.42 22.01
N LYS A 106 -21.99 -4.19 20.96
CA LYS A 106 -21.33 -5.45 20.63
C LYS A 106 -19.88 -5.26 20.24
N VAL A 107 -19.59 -4.25 19.41
CA VAL A 107 -18.23 -3.92 18.94
C VAL A 107 -17.42 -3.21 20.03
N GLY A 108 -18.05 -2.54 20.98
CA GLY A 108 -17.40 -1.75 22.04
C GLY A 108 -16.93 -0.38 21.54
N VAL A 109 -17.79 0.29 20.78
CA VAL A 109 -17.59 1.64 20.26
C VAL A 109 -18.85 2.48 20.44
N THR A 110 -18.82 3.76 20.08
CA THR A 110 -20.02 4.60 20.06
C THR A 110 -20.83 4.40 18.78
N SER A 111 -22.14 4.68 18.83
CA SER A 111 -22.99 4.63 17.62
C SER A 111 -22.49 5.57 16.53
N ARG A 112 -21.88 6.72 16.90
CA ARG A 112 -21.24 7.64 15.96
C ARG A 112 -20.06 6.99 15.22
N MET A 113 -19.30 6.14 15.90
CA MET A 113 -18.21 5.37 15.26
C MET A 113 -18.76 4.34 14.27
N ILE A 114 -19.88 3.68 14.58
CA ILE A 114 -20.51 2.77 13.61
C ILE A 114 -20.96 3.53 12.38
N ILE A 115 -21.61 4.71 12.53
CA ILE A 115 -21.99 5.56 11.40
C ILE A 115 -20.76 5.89 10.55
N LYS A 116 -19.63 6.26 11.18
CA LYS A 116 -18.39 6.53 10.46
C LYS A 116 -17.89 5.29 9.69
N TYR A 117 -17.93 4.12 10.31
CA TYR A 117 -17.52 2.87 9.64
C TYR A 117 -18.42 2.53 8.45
N GLU A 118 -19.71 2.87 8.51
CA GLU A 118 -20.68 2.62 7.44
C GLU A 118 -20.67 3.66 6.32
N SER A 119 -20.26 4.89 6.60
CA SER A 119 -20.23 5.97 5.61
C SER A 119 -19.00 5.98 4.72
N GLU A 120 -17.90 5.43 5.21
CA GLU A 120 -16.59 5.47 4.55
C GLU A 120 -15.90 4.10 4.64
N ASN A 121 -14.94 3.87 3.77
CA ASN A 121 -14.00 2.75 3.95
C ASN A 121 -13.04 3.12 5.10
N SER A 122 -13.32 2.62 6.27
CA SER A 122 -12.60 2.98 7.50
C SER A 122 -11.61 1.90 7.91
N GLU A 123 -10.47 2.34 8.43
CA GLU A 123 -9.53 1.46 9.12
C GLU A 123 -9.98 1.25 10.57
N VAL A 124 -10.09 0.00 11.00
CA VAL A 124 -10.40 -0.37 12.38
C VAL A 124 -9.26 -1.19 12.96
N THR A 125 -9.09 -1.13 14.29
CA THR A 125 -8.10 -1.98 14.96
C THR A 125 -8.49 -3.45 14.85
N VAL A 126 -7.51 -4.36 14.85
CA VAL A 126 -7.76 -5.82 14.75
C VAL A 126 -8.74 -6.30 15.81
N ASN A 127 -8.68 -5.80 17.04
CA ASN A 127 -9.62 -6.19 18.10
C ASN A 127 -11.09 -5.85 17.76
N ARG A 128 -11.34 -4.73 17.07
CA ARG A 128 -12.68 -4.36 16.61
C ARG A 128 -13.08 -5.14 15.36
N ALA A 129 -12.11 -5.38 14.46
CA ALA A 129 -12.33 -6.22 13.30
C ALA A 129 -12.73 -7.65 13.69
N MET A 130 -12.10 -8.24 14.70
CA MET A 130 -12.48 -9.57 15.20
C MET A 130 -13.94 -9.61 15.66
N LYS A 131 -14.40 -8.61 16.42
CA LYS A 131 -15.80 -8.54 16.85
C LYS A 131 -16.78 -8.37 15.67
N LEU A 132 -16.40 -7.63 14.65
CA LEU A 132 -17.19 -7.51 13.42
C LEU A 132 -17.16 -8.80 12.61
N TYR A 133 -16.03 -9.50 12.58
CA TYR A 133 -15.90 -10.80 11.95
C TYR A 133 -16.78 -11.87 12.60
N ASP A 134 -16.83 -11.91 13.92
CA ASP A 134 -17.69 -12.85 14.69
C ASP A 134 -19.19 -12.63 14.38
N LEU A 135 -19.57 -11.40 14.02
CA LEU A 135 -20.96 -11.06 13.70
C LEU A 135 -21.29 -11.24 12.21
N PHE A 136 -20.38 -10.88 11.32
CA PHE A 136 -20.69 -10.68 9.89
C PHE A 136 -19.78 -11.47 8.93
N GLY A 137 -18.77 -12.17 9.45
CA GLY A 137 -17.76 -12.86 8.65
C GLY A 137 -16.78 -11.90 7.95
N ASN A 138 -16.03 -12.42 6.96
CA ASN A 138 -15.01 -11.68 6.25
C ASN A 138 -15.55 -10.73 5.17
N ASN A 139 -16.79 -10.88 4.74
CA ASN A 139 -17.38 -10.15 3.61
C ASN A 139 -17.47 -8.62 3.81
N VAL A 140 -17.35 -8.15 5.06
CA VAL A 140 -17.37 -6.73 5.41
C VAL A 140 -16.00 -6.07 5.39
N PHE A 141 -14.96 -6.80 5.03
CA PHE A 141 -13.58 -6.31 5.01
C PHE A 141 -13.00 -6.27 3.60
N ASN A 142 -12.11 -5.30 3.37
CA ASN A 142 -11.29 -5.24 2.17
C ASN A 142 -10.06 -6.11 2.33
N GLU A 143 -9.80 -6.94 1.35
CA GLU A 143 -8.51 -7.58 1.17
C GLU A 143 -7.44 -6.58 0.75
N VAL A 144 -6.21 -6.80 1.18
CA VAL A 144 -5.07 -5.97 0.77
C VAL A 144 -4.49 -6.53 -0.52
N ASN A 145 -4.89 -5.94 -1.64
CA ASN A 145 -4.34 -6.31 -2.94
C ASN A 145 -2.95 -5.71 -3.11
N ILE A 146 -1.92 -6.55 -3.01
CA ILE A 146 -0.52 -6.15 -3.15
C ILE A 146 -0.11 -5.85 -4.60
N PHE A 147 -0.92 -6.27 -5.59
CA PHE A 147 -0.63 -6.10 -7.00
C PHE A 147 -1.14 -4.78 -7.59
N SER A 148 -1.94 -4.02 -6.84
CA SER A 148 -2.55 -2.76 -7.27
C SER A 148 -2.10 -1.53 -6.49
N GLN A 149 -1.04 -1.64 -5.71
CA GLN A 149 -0.44 -0.50 -5.04
C GLN A 149 0.08 0.49 -6.10
N HIS A 150 -0.24 1.76 -5.98
CA HIS A 150 0.17 2.82 -6.92
C HIS A 150 -0.44 2.78 -8.34
N GLN A 151 -1.53 2.07 -8.59
CA GLN A 151 -2.30 2.19 -9.83
C GLN A 151 -3.22 3.42 -9.89
N HIS A 152 -3.01 4.44 -9.04
CA HIS A 152 -3.76 5.69 -9.12
C HIS A 152 -3.11 6.65 -10.14
N PRO A 153 -3.85 7.04 -11.20
CA PRO A 153 -3.33 7.91 -12.27
C PRO A 153 -3.21 9.39 -11.89
N GLU A 154 -3.37 9.77 -10.64
CA GLU A 154 -3.27 11.17 -10.21
C GLU A 154 -2.26 11.35 -9.06
N SER A 155 -1.05 10.85 -9.20
CA SER A 155 0.04 11.32 -8.35
C SER A 155 0.66 12.58 -8.97
N LYS A 156 0.70 13.60 -8.21
CA LYS A 156 1.25 14.95 -8.30
C LYS A 156 2.62 15.14 -8.99
N PHE A 157 3.00 14.29 -9.91
CA PHE A 157 4.26 14.41 -10.67
C PHE A 157 4.13 15.13 -12.01
N GLU A 158 2.91 15.59 -12.38
CA GLU A 158 2.73 16.35 -13.64
C GLU A 158 3.20 17.81 -13.59
N THR A 159 3.74 18.32 -12.50
CA THR A 159 3.95 19.78 -12.39
C THR A 159 5.42 20.21 -12.30
N GLU A 160 6.39 19.32 -12.26
CA GLU A 160 7.81 19.74 -12.22
C GLU A 160 8.64 19.34 -13.46
N ALA A 161 8.25 18.33 -14.22
CA ALA A 161 8.98 17.91 -15.41
C ALA A 161 8.78 18.84 -16.63
N SER A 162 7.84 19.80 -16.60
CA SER A 162 7.59 20.74 -17.69
C SER A 162 8.07 22.17 -17.44
N LYS A 163 8.80 22.41 -16.34
CA LYS A 163 9.38 23.72 -16.03
C LYS A 163 10.85 23.58 -15.66
N THR A 164 11.69 23.26 -16.57
CA THR A 164 13.07 23.75 -16.63
C THR A 164 13.82 23.07 -17.76
N VAL A 165 13.51 23.47 -18.97
CA VAL A 165 14.55 23.51 -19.97
C VAL A 165 15.15 24.91 -19.80
N GLU A 166 15.90 25.15 -18.74
CA GLU A 166 16.89 26.21 -18.70
C GLU A 166 18.19 25.63 -19.23
N VAL A 167 18.60 26.23 -20.32
CA VAL A 167 19.88 26.02 -20.99
C VAL A 167 21.00 26.17 -19.96
N PHE A 168 21.56 25.07 -19.48
CA PHE A 168 22.81 25.11 -18.71
C PHE A 168 23.98 25.30 -19.64
N ASP A 169 24.59 26.50 -19.56
CA ASP A 169 25.86 26.79 -20.15
C ASP A 169 26.97 25.95 -19.51
N GLY A 170 27.70 25.25 -20.38
CA GLY A 170 28.55 24.15 -20.01
C GLY A 170 29.74 24.53 -19.11
N THR A 171 29.94 23.70 -18.12
CA THR A 171 31.26 23.19 -17.68
C THR A 171 31.09 22.30 -16.46
N GLN A 172 30.55 21.09 -16.63
CA GLN A 172 30.94 19.87 -15.92
C GLN A 172 30.21 18.66 -16.52
N LYS A 173 30.88 17.96 -17.40
CA LYS A 173 30.38 16.71 -17.99
C LYS A 173 30.37 15.64 -16.89
N SER A 174 29.21 15.30 -16.39
CA SER A 174 29.05 14.05 -15.59
C SER A 174 28.85 12.91 -16.58
N THR A 175 29.54 11.81 -16.37
CA THR A 175 29.52 10.59 -17.20
C THR A 175 28.09 10.02 -17.31
N ILE A 176 27.22 10.32 -16.32
CA ILE A 176 25.79 9.91 -16.27
C ILE A 176 24.98 10.66 -17.34
N PHE A 177 25.23 11.94 -17.55
CA PHE A 177 24.53 12.75 -18.53
C PHE A 177 24.81 12.29 -19.97
N ASP A 178 26.06 11.90 -20.25
CA ASP A 178 26.48 11.40 -21.58
C ASP A 178 25.89 10.01 -21.86
N VAL A 179 25.67 9.18 -20.83
CA VAL A 179 25.04 7.88 -20.97
C VAL A 179 23.53 8.04 -21.22
N SER A 180 22.83 8.87 -20.45
CA SER A 180 21.41 9.15 -20.62
C SER A 180 21.10 9.69 -22.02
N ARG A 181 21.89 10.64 -22.51
CA ARG A 181 21.76 11.22 -23.84
C ARG A 181 21.93 10.17 -24.94
N LYS A 182 22.88 9.26 -24.78
CA LYS A 182 23.13 8.18 -25.73
C LYS A 182 21.99 7.16 -25.79
N TYR A 183 21.31 6.90 -24.66
CA TYR A 183 20.13 6.05 -24.60
C TYR A 183 18.93 6.71 -25.29
N VAL A 184 18.71 8.01 -25.11
CA VAL A 184 17.64 8.75 -25.80
C VAL A 184 17.87 8.76 -27.31
N GLU A 185 19.14 8.96 -27.78
CA GLU A 185 19.51 8.87 -29.18
C GLU A 185 19.27 7.48 -29.80
N LEU A 186 19.27 6.43 -28.98
CA LEU A 186 18.95 5.05 -29.38
C LEU A 186 17.45 4.72 -29.31
N GLY A 187 16.61 5.71 -28.96
CA GLY A 187 15.15 5.53 -28.88
C GLY A 187 14.65 4.93 -27.58
N PHE A 188 15.48 4.95 -26.52
CA PHE A 188 15.06 4.58 -25.18
C PHE A 188 14.74 5.84 -24.36
N ASP A 189 13.66 5.76 -23.56
CA ASP A 189 13.38 6.83 -22.60
C ASP A 189 14.36 6.77 -21.44
N ALA A 190 15.00 7.90 -21.11
CA ALA A 190 15.89 8.02 -19.97
C ALA A 190 15.28 9.00 -18.95
N THR A 191 15.14 8.55 -17.71
CA THR A 191 14.76 9.40 -16.57
C THR A 191 16.00 9.75 -15.78
N GLU A 192 16.16 11.04 -15.45
CA GLU A 192 17.19 11.47 -14.49
C GLU A 192 16.81 10.97 -13.10
N THR A 193 17.73 10.27 -12.45
CA THR A 193 17.63 9.87 -11.03
C THR A 193 18.43 10.81 -10.15
#